data_445c7ab4a105cc604d7d2fc17da3ade2
#
_entry.id   445c7ab4a105cc604d7d2fc17da3ade2
#
_cell.length_a   1.000
_cell.length_b   1.000
_cell.length_c   1.000
_cell.angle_alpha   90.00
_cell.angle_beta   90.00
_cell.angle_gamma   90.00
#
_symmetry.space_group_name_H-M   'P 1'
#
loop_
_entity.id
_entity.type
_entity.pdbx_description
1 polymer ?
#
loop_
_entity_poly.entity_id
_entity_poly.type
_entity_poly.pdbx_seq_one_letter_code
_entity_poly.pdbx_strand_id
1 'polypeptide(L)'
;MKLIHVFSIFGTAESFFDGQFKYLTDKGYEIVVVSSDAPNTDAFCRRNGVRFVPVKIPRSVSPNAIVKAVKSLCSLIRNENADAVFGHTPVGALCAMIAARLCGVKKRVYYRHGLIYTTMKGLKHTIFKAEEKFVASLATSVINVSHSLSKLAVADGLNKAEKQYVIGHGTCGGIDAQNIFNPSLVDTDKLLFIKKKLGLNDTDIVFGFCGRICNDKGIPELVDAFELFQKLHSNIKAKLLFIGRFDTREYFS
;
A
#
# COMPACT_ATOMS: atom_id res chain seq x y z
N MET A 1 -5.43 -4.02 -23.94
CA MET A 1 -4.59 -2.90 -23.47
C MET A 1 -3.56 -3.45 -22.48
N LYS A 2 -2.31 -3.00 -22.63
CA LYS A 2 -1.21 -3.42 -21.76
C LYS A 2 -0.90 -2.37 -20.69
N LEU A 3 -0.98 -2.78 -19.43
CA LEU A 3 -0.81 -1.92 -18.25
C LEU A 3 0.47 -2.32 -17.52
N ILE A 4 1.35 -1.37 -17.24
CA ILE A 4 2.55 -1.59 -16.40
C ILE A 4 2.31 -0.96 -15.04
N HIS A 5 2.39 -1.77 -13.98
CA HIS A 5 2.29 -1.34 -12.59
C HIS A 5 3.66 -1.40 -11.91
N VAL A 6 4.19 -0.27 -11.48
CA VAL A 6 5.55 -0.15 -10.91
C VAL A 6 5.46 0.11 -9.41
N PHE A 7 6.12 -0.75 -8.63
CA PHE A 7 6.21 -0.68 -7.17
C PHE A 7 7.67 -0.65 -6.72
N SER A 8 7.97 -0.01 -5.60
CA SER A 8 9.29 -0.16 -4.97
C SER A 8 9.47 -1.51 -4.27
N ILE A 9 8.36 -2.10 -3.81
CA ILE A 9 8.31 -3.35 -3.04
C ILE A 9 7.18 -4.20 -3.57
N PHE A 10 7.46 -5.47 -3.92
CA PHE A 10 6.46 -6.40 -4.43
C PHE A 10 5.31 -6.65 -3.45
N GLY A 11 5.59 -6.74 -2.15
CA GLY A 11 4.57 -6.95 -1.13
C GLY A 11 3.45 -5.89 -1.11
N THR A 12 3.67 -4.70 -1.72
CA THR A 12 2.61 -3.72 -1.92
C THR A 12 1.61 -4.20 -2.99
N ALA A 13 2.09 -4.82 -4.05
CA ALA A 13 1.22 -5.43 -5.07
C ALA A 13 0.41 -6.58 -4.45
N GLU A 14 1.07 -7.46 -3.70
CA GLU A 14 0.41 -8.57 -3.01
C GLU A 14 -0.68 -8.11 -2.04
N SER A 15 -0.37 -7.10 -1.21
CA SER A 15 -1.28 -6.66 -0.14
C SER A 15 -2.48 -5.87 -0.64
N PHE A 16 -2.34 -5.15 -1.77
CA PHE A 16 -3.35 -4.19 -2.19
C PHE A 16 -3.99 -4.48 -3.54
N PHE A 17 -3.39 -5.35 -4.37
CA PHE A 17 -3.86 -5.59 -5.74
C PHE A 17 -4.19 -7.06 -6.02
N ASP A 18 -4.08 -7.93 -5.02
CA ASP A 18 -4.54 -9.31 -5.15
C ASP A 18 -6.06 -9.33 -5.39
N GLY A 19 -6.50 -10.08 -6.38
CA GLY A 19 -7.89 -10.06 -6.84
C GLY A 19 -8.25 -8.89 -7.76
N GLN A 20 -7.74 -7.68 -7.52
CA GLN A 20 -7.97 -6.55 -8.44
C GLN A 20 -7.30 -6.78 -9.79
N PHE A 21 -6.08 -7.29 -9.80
CA PHE A 21 -5.41 -7.65 -11.04
C PHE A 21 -6.13 -8.80 -11.75
N LYS A 22 -6.60 -9.81 -11.00
CA LYS A 22 -7.42 -10.88 -11.56
C LYS A 22 -8.67 -10.34 -12.27
N TYR A 23 -9.40 -9.43 -11.62
CA TYR A 23 -10.57 -8.79 -12.22
C TYR A 23 -10.21 -8.07 -13.54
N LEU A 24 -9.10 -7.34 -13.58
CA LEU A 24 -8.67 -6.63 -14.79
C LEU A 24 -8.21 -7.59 -15.89
N THR A 25 -7.48 -8.66 -15.56
CA THR A 25 -7.06 -9.66 -16.55
C THR A 25 -8.25 -10.42 -17.12
N ASP A 26 -9.26 -10.71 -16.32
CA ASP A 26 -10.53 -11.30 -16.78
C ASP A 26 -11.31 -10.36 -17.73
N LYS A 27 -11.07 -9.04 -17.65
CA LYS A 27 -11.58 -8.05 -18.59
C LYS A 27 -10.71 -7.85 -19.84
N GLY A 28 -9.68 -8.67 -20.01
CA GLY A 28 -8.81 -8.65 -21.20
C GLY A 28 -7.66 -7.65 -21.15
N TYR A 29 -7.32 -7.11 -19.96
CA TYR A 29 -6.11 -6.31 -19.80
C TYR A 29 -4.89 -7.21 -19.61
N GLU A 30 -3.80 -6.91 -20.29
CA GLU A 30 -2.49 -7.49 -20.01
C GLU A 30 -1.79 -6.66 -18.93
N ILE A 31 -1.41 -7.29 -17.83
CA ILE A 31 -0.79 -6.60 -16.70
C ILE A 31 0.63 -7.08 -16.50
N VAL A 32 1.56 -6.13 -16.46
CA VAL A 32 2.97 -6.33 -16.10
C VAL A 32 3.21 -5.67 -14.76
N VAL A 33 3.54 -6.47 -13.76
CA VAL A 33 3.92 -6.01 -12.42
C VAL A 33 5.43 -5.86 -12.36
N VAL A 34 5.90 -4.69 -11.96
CA VAL A 34 7.32 -4.35 -11.91
C VAL A 34 7.69 -3.93 -10.49
N SER A 35 8.67 -4.58 -9.92
CA SER A 35 9.30 -4.16 -8.66
C SER A 35 10.73 -4.66 -8.58
N SER A 36 11.44 -4.30 -7.50
CA SER A 36 12.68 -4.98 -7.16
C SER A 36 12.42 -6.47 -6.99
N ASP A 37 13.46 -7.27 -7.23
CA ASP A 37 13.39 -8.72 -7.12
C ASP A 37 12.77 -9.18 -5.80
N ALA A 38 11.92 -10.20 -5.86
CA ALA A 38 11.17 -10.71 -4.72
C ALA A 38 11.01 -12.23 -4.84
N PRO A 39 11.07 -12.96 -3.72
CA PRO A 39 10.79 -14.39 -3.71
C PRO A 39 9.30 -14.67 -3.93
N ASN A 40 8.98 -15.85 -4.42
CA ASN A 40 7.61 -16.40 -4.51
C ASN A 40 6.60 -15.56 -5.33
N THR A 41 7.07 -14.81 -6.33
CA THR A 41 6.18 -14.02 -7.22
C THR A 41 5.27 -14.90 -8.09
N ASP A 42 5.67 -16.15 -8.38
CA ASP A 42 4.96 -17.04 -9.29
C ASP A 42 3.53 -17.38 -8.86
N ALA A 43 3.33 -17.62 -7.57
CA ALA A 43 1.99 -17.94 -7.04
C ALA A 43 1.03 -16.76 -7.23
N PHE A 44 1.49 -15.54 -6.94
CA PHE A 44 0.73 -14.32 -7.17
C PHE A 44 0.44 -14.10 -8.66
N CYS A 45 1.46 -14.27 -9.52
CA CYS A 45 1.34 -14.09 -10.97
C CYS A 45 0.31 -15.06 -11.57
N ARG A 46 0.39 -16.35 -11.22
CA ARG A 46 -0.58 -17.36 -11.69
C ARG A 46 -2.00 -17.04 -11.22
N ARG A 47 -2.18 -16.71 -9.93
CA ARG A 47 -3.50 -16.42 -9.36
C ARG A 47 -4.16 -15.21 -10.01
N ASN A 48 -3.39 -14.20 -10.34
CA ASN A 48 -3.90 -12.94 -10.91
C ASN A 48 -3.80 -12.86 -12.44
N GLY A 49 -3.20 -13.84 -13.11
CA GLY A 49 -3.00 -13.81 -14.57
C GLY A 49 -2.06 -12.70 -15.04
N VAL A 50 -1.11 -12.28 -14.19
CA VAL A 50 -0.18 -11.19 -14.47
C VAL A 50 1.24 -11.71 -14.71
N ARG A 51 2.09 -10.88 -15.33
CA ARG A 51 3.50 -11.17 -15.52
C ARG A 51 4.35 -10.27 -14.63
N PHE A 52 5.31 -10.83 -13.93
CA PHE A 52 6.28 -10.10 -13.13
C PHE A 52 7.57 -9.85 -13.92
N VAL A 53 8.09 -8.62 -13.84
CA VAL A 53 9.39 -8.24 -14.40
C VAL A 53 10.22 -7.56 -13.33
N PRO A 54 11.35 -8.14 -12.90
CA PRO A 54 12.19 -7.53 -11.89
C PRO A 54 12.94 -6.32 -12.47
N VAL A 55 12.78 -5.16 -11.82
CA VAL A 55 13.57 -3.95 -12.07
C VAL A 55 13.97 -3.40 -10.71
N LYS A 56 15.26 -3.19 -10.50
CA LYS A 56 15.76 -2.65 -9.22
C LYS A 56 15.28 -1.22 -8.99
N ILE A 57 14.20 -1.07 -8.23
CA ILE A 57 13.66 0.23 -7.81
C ILE A 57 14.22 0.56 -6.42
N PRO A 58 14.87 1.72 -6.21
CA PRO A 58 15.41 2.07 -4.91
C PRO A 58 14.28 2.34 -3.90
N ARG A 59 14.55 2.08 -2.61
CA ARG A 59 13.62 2.38 -1.50
C ARG A 59 13.80 3.78 -0.93
N SER A 60 14.91 4.42 -1.25
CA SER A 60 15.26 5.78 -0.83
C SER A 60 15.66 6.61 -2.04
N VAL A 61 15.59 7.93 -1.90
CA VAL A 61 15.95 8.87 -2.95
C VAL A 61 17.47 8.87 -3.12
N SER A 62 17.96 8.11 -4.09
CA SER A 62 19.36 8.06 -4.53
C SER A 62 19.42 8.42 -6.02
N PRO A 63 19.96 9.58 -6.40
CA PRO A 63 19.93 10.05 -7.78
C PRO A 63 20.46 9.03 -8.81
N ASN A 64 21.61 8.43 -8.54
CA ASN A 64 22.20 7.41 -9.42
C ASN A 64 21.33 6.15 -9.56
N ALA A 65 20.72 5.70 -8.46
CA ALA A 65 19.84 4.54 -8.48
C ALA A 65 18.52 4.85 -9.20
N ILE A 66 17.97 6.05 -9.03
CA ILE A 66 16.79 6.52 -9.77
C ILE A 66 17.08 6.57 -11.27
N VAL A 67 18.20 7.14 -11.70
CA VAL A 67 18.56 7.19 -13.12
C VAL A 67 18.68 5.79 -13.72
N LYS A 68 19.29 4.83 -13.01
CA LYS A 68 19.38 3.43 -13.45
C LYS A 68 17.99 2.79 -13.56
N ALA A 69 17.15 2.97 -12.55
CA ALA A 69 15.77 2.44 -12.55
C ALA A 69 14.94 3.03 -13.71
N VAL A 70 15.03 4.36 -13.92
CA VAL A 70 14.34 5.05 -15.03
C VAL A 70 14.79 4.51 -16.39
N LYS A 71 16.11 4.31 -16.60
CA LYS A 71 16.62 3.72 -17.86
C LYS A 71 16.06 2.32 -18.10
N SER A 72 16.07 1.46 -17.08
CA SER A 72 15.51 0.10 -17.18
C SER A 72 14.01 0.12 -17.45
N LEU A 73 13.27 1.00 -16.77
CA LEU A 73 11.84 1.19 -17.01
C LEU A 73 11.55 1.73 -18.42
N CYS A 74 12.35 2.66 -18.94
CA CYS A 74 12.18 3.15 -20.31
C CYS A 74 12.38 2.04 -21.34
N SER A 75 13.37 1.16 -21.16
CA SER A 75 13.57 0.00 -22.01
C SER A 75 12.37 -0.93 -21.95
N LEU A 76 11.89 -1.26 -20.74
CA LEU A 76 10.72 -2.12 -20.55
C LEU A 76 9.46 -1.52 -21.20
N ILE A 77 9.16 -0.25 -20.94
CA ILE A 77 7.96 0.44 -21.44
C ILE A 77 7.93 0.41 -22.99
N ARG A 78 9.07 0.62 -23.64
CA ARG A 78 9.17 0.57 -25.10
C ARG A 78 9.01 -0.84 -25.64
N ASN A 79 9.70 -1.81 -25.04
CA ASN A 79 9.64 -3.22 -25.48
C ASN A 79 8.23 -3.81 -25.31
N GLU A 80 7.52 -3.38 -24.29
CA GLU A 80 6.14 -3.82 -24.00
C GLU A 80 5.08 -3.06 -24.81
N ASN A 81 5.41 -1.94 -25.46
CA ASN A 81 4.45 -1.06 -26.10
C ASN A 81 3.30 -0.70 -25.14
N ALA A 82 3.64 -0.25 -23.94
CA ALA A 82 2.69 -0.03 -22.85
C ALA A 82 1.65 1.04 -23.18
N ASP A 83 0.37 0.72 -23.04
CA ASP A 83 -0.76 1.66 -23.22
C ASP A 83 -0.90 2.61 -22.02
N ALA A 84 -0.60 2.11 -20.82
CA ALA A 84 -0.63 2.89 -19.60
C ALA A 84 0.43 2.44 -18.60
N VAL A 85 0.93 3.39 -17.81
CA VAL A 85 1.87 3.12 -16.71
C VAL A 85 1.29 3.65 -15.42
N PHE A 86 1.24 2.78 -14.41
CA PHE A 86 0.80 3.06 -13.06
C PHE A 86 2.02 3.09 -12.13
N GLY A 87 2.22 4.20 -11.43
CA GLY A 87 3.26 4.34 -10.43
C GLY A 87 2.68 4.22 -9.03
N HIS A 88 3.24 3.33 -8.23
CA HIS A 88 2.85 3.07 -6.85
C HIS A 88 4.04 3.30 -5.92
N THR A 89 3.75 3.59 -4.66
CA THR A 89 4.78 3.93 -3.66
C THR A 89 5.58 5.20 -4.05
N PRO A 90 6.14 5.98 -3.13
CA PRO A 90 6.76 7.25 -3.48
C PRO A 90 7.84 7.13 -4.56
N VAL A 91 8.90 6.36 -4.30
CA VAL A 91 10.02 6.24 -5.25
C VAL A 91 9.66 5.40 -6.48
N GLY A 92 8.77 4.41 -6.33
CA GLY A 92 8.25 3.64 -7.46
C GLY A 92 7.46 4.52 -8.43
N ALA A 93 6.60 5.39 -7.90
CA ALA A 93 5.84 6.35 -8.69
C ALA A 93 6.76 7.40 -9.34
N LEU A 94 7.76 7.90 -8.62
CA LEU A 94 8.75 8.83 -9.17
C LEU A 94 9.44 8.24 -10.40
N CYS A 95 10.01 7.03 -10.28
CA CYS A 95 10.68 6.36 -11.38
C CYS A 95 9.73 6.06 -12.54
N ALA A 96 8.52 5.57 -12.24
CA ALA A 96 7.51 5.23 -13.23
C ALA A 96 7.03 6.44 -14.02
N MET A 97 6.70 7.56 -13.34
CA MET A 97 6.18 8.77 -13.99
C MET A 97 7.25 9.44 -14.85
N ILE A 98 8.51 9.48 -14.41
CA ILE A 98 9.62 9.98 -15.22
C ILE A 98 9.80 9.12 -16.48
N ALA A 99 9.91 7.78 -16.31
CA ALA A 99 10.11 6.87 -17.43
C ALA A 99 8.96 6.93 -18.44
N ALA A 100 7.72 6.88 -17.95
CA ALA A 100 6.55 6.95 -18.81
C ALA A 100 6.43 8.29 -19.57
N ARG A 101 6.83 9.41 -18.93
CA ARG A 101 6.87 10.73 -19.58
C ARG A 101 7.94 10.78 -20.70
N LEU A 102 9.13 10.24 -20.42
CA LEU A 102 10.23 10.15 -21.40
C LEU A 102 9.92 9.23 -22.58
N CYS A 103 9.13 8.17 -22.36
CA CYS A 103 8.67 7.24 -23.40
C CYS A 103 7.42 7.72 -24.14
N GLY A 104 6.87 8.88 -23.82
CA GLY A 104 5.68 9.42 -24.49
C GLY A 104 4.36 8.67 -24.17
N VAL A 105 4.32 7.87 -23.10
CA VAL A 105 3.10 7.17 -22.71
C VAL A 105 1.99 8.16 -22.39
N LYS A 106 0.85 8.03 -23.05
CA LYS A 106 -0.27 8.98 -22.91
C LYS A 106 -1.01 8.85 -21.59
N LYS A 107 -1.17 7.63 -21.08
CA LYS A 107 -1.89 7.34 -19.81
C LYS A 107 -0.86 7.06 -18.71
N ARG A 108 -0.55 8.06 -17.91
CA ARG A 108 0.38 8.01 -16.78
C ARG A 108 -0.39 8.22 -15.49
N VAL A 109 -0.56 7.16 -14.72
CA VAL A 109 -1.41 7.14 -13.54
C VAL A 109 -0.55 7.07 -12.29
N TYR A 110 -0.64 8.07 -11.43
CA TYR A 110 -0.05 8.01 -10.11
C TYR A 110 -1.08 7.50 -9.11
N TYR A 111 -0.83 6.32 -8.53
CA TYR A 111 -1.68 5.73 -7.50
C TYR A 111 -1.14 6.12 -6.13
N ARG A 112 -1.78 7.09 -5.48
CA ARG A 112 -1.35 7.68 -4.22
C ARG A 112 -1.97 6.91 -3.05
N HIS A 113 -1.12 6.17 -2.32
CA HIS A 113 -1.52 5.37 -1.17
C HIS A 113 -1.52 6.15 0.15
N GLY A 114 -0.89 7.30 0.20
CA GLY A 114 -0.76 8.17 1.36
C GLY A 114 0.16 9.34 1.05
N LEU A 115 0.32 10.24 2.00
CA LEU A 115 1.20 11.41 1.89
C LEU A 115 2.21 11.37 3.04
N ILE A 116 3.41 10.87 2.76
CA ILE A 116 4.46 10.66 3.78
C ILE A 116 4.85 11.96 4.47
N TYR A 117 4.89 13.09 3.73
CA TYR A 117 5.31 14.37 4.29
C TYR A 117 4.42 14.86 5.45
N THR A 118 3.17 14.39 5.55
CA THR A 118 2.26 14.80 6.63
C THR A 118 2.73 14.38 8.03
N THR A 119 3.57 13.35 8.10
CA THR A 119 4.18 12.88 9.36
C THR A 119 5.59 13.44 9.58
N MET A 120 6.11 14.25 8.64
CA MET A 120 7.45 14.80 8.69
C MET A 120 7.44 16.26 9.15
N LYS A 121 8.57 16.75 9.67
CA LYS A 121 8.77 18.12 10.11
C LYS A 121 9.96 18.77 9.40
N GLY A 122 9.97 20.12 9.39
CA GLY A 122 11.09 20.92 8.88
C GLY A 122 11.43 20.65 7.41
N LEU A 123 12.70 20.65 7.09
CA LEU A 123 13.19 20.50 5.71
C LEU A 123 12.72 19.21 5.02
N LYS A 124 12.60 18.10 5.77
CA LYS A 124 12.10 16.84 5.23
C LYS A 124 10.66 16.97 4.72
N HIS A 125 9.78 17.63 5.49
CA HIS A 125 8.41 17.93 5.05
C HIS A 125 8.40 18.63 3.69
N THR A 126 9.20 19.69 3.54
CA THR A 126 9.24 20.49 2.30
C THR A 126 9.76 19.68 1.10
N ILE A 127 10.82 18.88 1.30
CA ILE A 127 11.40 18.04 0.23
C ILE A 127 10.39 17.00 -0.23
N PHE A 128 9.77 16.24 0.67
CA PHE A 128 8.82 15.19 0.29
C PHE A 128 7.51 15.77 -0.26
N LYS A 129 7.07 16.94 0.19
CA LYS A 129 5.94 17.65 -0.41
C LYS A 129 6.25 18.11 -1.84
N ALA A 130 7.47 18.60 -2.09
CA ALA A 130 7.92 18.95 -3.43
C ALA A 130 8.04 17.74 -4.36
N GLU A 131 8.53 16.60 -3.86
CA GLU A 131 8.57 15.33 -4.58
C GLU A 131 7.16 14.89 -4.99
N GLU A 132 6.21 14.89 -4.06
CA GLU A 132 4.80 14.56 -4.33
C GLU A 132 4.19 15.45 -5.43
N LYS A 133 4.43 16.76 -5.35
CA LYS A 133 3.98 17.72 -6.36
C LYS A 133 4.61 17.44 -7.72
N PHE A 134 5.90 17.12 -7.75
CA PHE A 134 6.62 16.80 -8.98
C PHE A 134 6.08 15.51 -9.61
N VAL A 135 5.93 14.42 -8.85
CA VAL A 135 5.37 13.16 -9.34
C VAL A 135 3.95 13.37 -9.90
N ALA A 136 3.11 14.07 -9.16
CA ALA A 136 1.76 14.39 -9.60
C ALA A 136 1.74 15.28 -10.86
N SER A 137 2.73 16.14 -11.07
CA SER A 137 2.82 16.97 -12.28
C SER A 137 3.07 16.14 -13.55
N LEU A 138 3.89 15.09 -13.45
CA LEU A 138 4.21 14.17 -14.54
C LEU A 138 3.05 13.22 -14.90
N ALA A 139 2.20 12.87 -13.93
CA ALA A 139 1.06 12.01 -14.15
C ALA A 139 -0.05 12.71 -14.96
N THR A 140 -0.82 11.99 -15.75
CA THR A 140 -2.04 12.47 -16.40
C THR A 140 -3.27 12.37 -15.50
N SER A 141 -3.24 11.41 -14.59
CA SER A 141 -4.30 11.16 -13.60
C SER A 141 -3.68 10.73 -12.28
N VAL A 142 -4.31 11.09 -11.17
CA VAL A 142 -3.90 10.69 -9.82
C VAL A 142 -5.07 9.97 -9.16
N ILE A 143 -4.87 8.71 -8.78
CA ILE A 143 -5.86 7.94 -8.02
C ILE A 143 -5.47 8.02 -6.54
N ASN A 144 -6.39 8.48 -5.71
CA ASN A 144 -6.22 8.53 -4.26
C ASN A 144 -7.03 7.44 -3.58
N VAL A 145 -6.51 6.90 -2.48
CA VAL A 145 -7.19 5.83 -1.72
C VAL A 145 -8.32 6.34 -0.82
N SER A 146 -8.54 7.64 -0.72
CA SER A 146 -9.67 8.22 0.02
C SER A 146 -10.01 9.63 -0.43
N HIS A 147 -11.25 10.05 -0.19
CA HIS A 147 -11.68 11.42 -0.44
C HIS A 147 -10.97 12.45 0.44
N SER A 148 -10.63 12.10 1.69
CA SER A 148 -9.86 12.97 2.58
C SER A 148 -8.45 13.23 2.04
N LEU A 149 -7.78 12.18 1.54
CA LEU A 149 -6.47 12.30 0.92
C LEU A 149 -6.51 13.19 -0.34
N SER A 150 -7.55 13.03 -1.17
CA SER A 150 -7.78 13.85 -2.35
C SER A 150 -7.97 15.33 -1.98
N LYS A 151 -8.82 15.62 -0.99
CA LYS A 151 -9.05 16.99 -0.50
C LYS A 151 -7.76 17.62 0.04
N LEU A 152 -7.00 16.88 0.85
CA LEU A 152 -5.73 17.35 1.39
C LEU A 152 -4.71 17.67 0.28
N ALA A 153 -4.62 16.81 -0.73
CA ALA A 153 -3.71 17.02 -1.86
C ALA A 153 -4.04 18.28 -2.67
N VAL A 154 -5.32 18.63 -2.81
CA VAL A 154 -5.75 19.90 -3.45
C VAL A 154 -5.41 21.08 -2.55
N ALA A 155 -5.78 21.02 -1.27
CA ALA A 155 -5.51 22.08 -0.30
C ALA A 155 -4.00 22.40 -0.21
N ASP A 156 -3.17 21.37 -0.28
CA ASP A 156 -1.71 21.50 -0.26
C ASP A 156 -1.08 21.91 -1.60
N GLY A 157 -1.89 22.08 -2.64
CA GLY A 157 -1.44 22.52 -3.97
C GLY A 157 -0.57 21.50 -4.70
N LEU A 158 -0.75 20.20 -4.43
CA LEU A 158 0.01 19.14 -5.09
C LEU A 158 -0.39 18.98 -6.55
N ASN A 159 -1.68 19.05 -6.84
CA ASN A 159 -2.25 19.01 -8.19
C ASN A 159 -3.70 19.49 -8.19
N LYS A 160 -4.21 19.83 -9.37
CA LYS A 160 -5.59 20.31 -9.56
C LYS A 160 -6.62 19.20 -9.28
N ALA A 161 -7.83 19.59 -8.87
CA ALA A 161 -8.92 18.67 -8.53
C ALA A 161 -9.33 17.79 -9.74
N GLU A 162 -9.39 18.36 -10.95
CA GLU A 162 -9.81 17.65 -12.17
C GLU A 162 -8.89 16.49 -12.54
N LYS A 163 -7.68 16.46 -11.98
CA LYS A 163 -6.67 15.40 -12.20
C LYS A 163 -6.81 14.25 -11.23
N GLN A 164 -7.64 14.40 -10.19
CA GLN A 164 -7.75 13.46 -9.08
C GLN A 164 -9.00 12.59 -9.18
N TYR A 165 -8.82 11.34 -8.82
CA TYR A 165 -9.89 10.34 -8.79
C TYR A 165 -9.85 9.58 -7.47
N VAL A 166 -11.01 9.17 -6.98
CA VAL A 166 -11.18 8.19 -5.91
C VAL A 166 -12.10 7.10 -6.46
N ILE A 167 -11.66 5.87 -6.47
CA ILE A 167 -12.44 4.75 -7.01
C ILE A 167 -13.43 4.29 -5.94
N GLY A 168 -14.73 4.28 -6.27
CA GLY A 168 -15.79 3.93 -5.33
C GLY A 168 -15.76 4.80 -4.07
N HIS A 169 -15.78 4.17 -2.91
CA HIS A 169 -15.70 4.87 -1.62
C HIS A 169 -14.26 5.08 -1.12
N GLY A 170 -13.27 4.74 -1.91
CA GLY A 170 -11.85 4.76 -1.54
C GLY A 170 -11.31 3.37 -1.24
N THR A 171 -10.20 3.31 -0.51
CA THR A 171 -9.32 2.13 -0.31
C THR A 171 -8.59 1.68 -1.58
N CYS A 172 -7.64 0.80 -1.43
CA CYS A 172 -6.83 0.32 -2.53
C CYS A 172 -7.38 -0.98 -3.13
N GLY A 173 -7.71 -1.97 -2.29
CA GLY A 173 -8.13 -3.31 -2.72
C GLY A 173 -9.55 -3.69 -2.30
N GLY A 174 -10.24 -2.83 -1.55
CA GLY A 174 -11.53 -3.18 -0.96
C GLY A 174 -11.40 -4.17 0.20
N ILE A 175 -12.55 -4.60 0.71
CA ILE A 175 -12.65 -5.63 1.75
C ILE A 175 -13.67 -6.66 1.28
N ASP A 176 -13.26 -7.91 1.16
CA ASP A 176 -14.15 -9.03 0.82
C ASP A 176 -14.96 -9.45 2.07
N ALA A 177 -16.02 -8.69 2.33
CA ALA A 177 -16.94 -8.94 3.43
C ALA A 177 -17.90 -10.11 3.15
N GLN A 178 -17.95 -10.62 1.94
CA GLN A 178 -18.82 -11.75 1.59
C GLN A 178 -18.14 -13.09 1.83
N ASN A 179 -16.82 -13.19 1.66
CA ASN A 179 -16.07 -14.43 1.78
C ASN A 179 -15.04 -14.36 2.92
N ILE A 180 -13.97 -13.56 2.74
CA ILE A 180 -12.79 -13.58 3.63
C ILE A 180 -13.13 -13.02 5.02
N PHE A 181 -13.88 -11.91 5.06
CA PHE A 181 -14.25 -11.21 6.31
C PHE A 181 -15.73 -11.41 6.68
N ASN A 182 -16.28 -12.56 6.30
CA ASN A 182 -17.65 -12.92 6.63
C ASN A 182 -17.70 -13.72 7.95
N PRO A 183 -18.26 -13.16 9.03
CA PRO A 183 -18.32 -13.86 10.31
C PRO A 183 -19.14 -15.15 10.26
N SER A 184 -20.11 -15.26 9.32
CA SER A 184 -20.93 -16.47 9.15
C SER A 184 -20.15 -17.64 8.53
N LEU A 185 -18.98 -17.41 7.95
CA LEU A 185 -18.11 -18.43 7.35
C LEU A 185 -16.94 -18.81 8.27
N VAL A 186 -16.92 -18.31 9.49
CA VAL A 186 -15.86 -18.63 10.46
C VAL A 186 -15.97 -20.10 10.87
N ASP A 187 -14.88 -20.84 10.66
CA ASP A 187 -14.73 -22.21 11.13
C ASP A 187 -14.69 -22.24 12.67
N THR A 188 -15.75 -22.77 13.26
CA THR A 188 -15.95 -22.78 14.73
C THR A 188 -14.85 -23.57 15.43
N ASP A 189 -14.40 -24.69 14.87
CA ASP A 189 -13.37 -25.53 15.51
C ASP A 189 -12.02 -24.83 15.51
N LYS A 190 -11.67 -24.15 14.41
CA LYS A 190 -10.47 -23.29 14.35
C LYS A 190 -10.56 -22.12 15.32
N LEU A 191 -11.72 -21.50 15.44
CA LEU A 191 -11.94 -20.42 16.40
C LEU A 191 -11.71 -20.89 17.84
N LEU A 192 -12.30 -22.03 18.23
CA LEU A 192 -12.13 -22.62 19.55
C LEU A 192 -10.67 -23.01 19.82
N PHE A 193 -9.98 -23.59 18.82
CA PHE A 193 -8.55 -23.89 18.92
C PHE A 193 -7.71 -22.65 19.17
N ILE A 194 -7.96 -21.55 18.41
CA ILE A 194 -7.25 -20.28 18.57
C ILE A 194 -7.54 -19.66 19.93
N LYS A 195 -8.81 -19.61 20.37
CA LYS A 195 -9.19 -19.12 21.70
C LYS A 195 -8.42 -19.87 22.79
N LYS A 196 -8.42 -21.21 22.74
CA LYS A 196 -7.68 -22.04 23.69
C LYS A 196 -6.18 -21.78 23.67
N LYS A 197 -5.58 -21.68 22.48
CA LYS A 197 -4.14 -21.38 22.31
C LYS A 197 -3.73 -20.03 22.89
N LEU A 198 -4.61 -19.02 22.77
CA LEU A 198 -4.40 -17.67 23.29
C LEU A 198 -4.89 -17.50 24.73
N GLY A 199 -5.44 -18.53 25.33
CA GLY A 199 -6.01 -18.50 26.68
C GLY A 199 -7.20 -17.55 26.81
N LEU A 200 -7.99 -17.37 25.74
CA LEU A 200 -9.17 -16.51 25.72
C LEU A 200 -10.41 -17.28 26.19
N ASN A 201 -11.16 -16.71 27.12
CA ASN A 201 -12.43 -17.24 27.60
C ASN A 201 -13.59 -16.41 27.05
N ASP A 202 -14.79 -17.00 27.02
CA ASP A 202 -15.98 -16.30 26.51
C ASP A 202 -16.41 -15.11 27.37
N THR A 203 -15.95 -15.05 28.62
CA THR A 203 -16.20 -13.94 29.56
C THR A 203 -15.13 -12.84 29.48
N ASP A 204 -14.04 -13.05 28.74
CA ASP A 204 -12.98 -12.05 28.61
C ASP A 204 -13.42 -10.94 27.64
N ILE A 205 -13.14 -9.69 28.01
CA ILE A 205 -13.20 -8.58 27.06
C ILE A 205 -11.86 -8.54 26.31
N VAL A 206 -11.91 -8.72 24.99
CA VAL A 206 -10.70 -8.73 24.16
C VAL A 206 -10.62 -7.44 23.34
N PHE A 207 -9.63 -6.61 23.65
CA PHE A 207 -9.25 -5.49 22.79
C PHE A 207 -8.29 -5.97 21.72
N GLY A 208 -8.69 -5.88 20.45
CA GLY A 208 -7.88 -6.34 19.32
C GLY A 208 -7.26 -5.19 18.53
N PHE A 209 -5.95 -5.25 18.32
CA PHE A 209 -5.25 -4.40 17.35
C PHE A 209 -4.82 -5.25 16.16
N CYS A 210 -5.15 -4.80 14.95
CA CYS A 210 -4.71 -5.44 13.71
C CYS A 210 -3.91 -4.47 12.85
N GLY A 211 -2.62 -4.76 12.60
CA GLY A 211 -1.74 -3.91 11.81
C GLY A 211 -0.26 -4.13 12.09
N ARG A 212 0.61 -3.31 11.49
CA ARG A 212 2.04 -3.30 11.85
C ARG A 212 2.21 -2.85 13.30
N ILE A 213 2.98 -3.60 14.07
CA ILE A 213 3.28 -3.26 15.46
C ILE A 213 4.50 -2.34 15.42
N CYS A 214 4.25 -1.02 15.51
CA CYS A 214 5.23 0.05 15.39
C CYS A 214 4.70 1.35 16.04
N ASN A 215 5.62 2.29 16.35
CA ASN A 215 5.28 3.52 17.04
C ASN A 215 4.29 4.40 16.26
N ASP A 216 4.41 4.46 14.92
CA ASP A 216 3.51 5.26 14.07
C ASP A 216 2.05 4.76 14.08
N LYS A 217 1.78 3.61 14.70
CA LYS A 217 0.44 3.03 14.89
C LYS A 217 -0.11 3.22 16.31
N GLY A 218 0.58 3.99 17.13
CA GLY A 218 0.13 4.29 18.48
C GLY A 218 0.18 3.08 19.43
N ILE A 219 1.14 2.17 19.23
CA ILE A 219 1.25 0.98 20.07
C ILE A 219 1.61 1.31 21.53
N PRO A 220 2.57 2.22 21.82
CA PRO A 220 2.84 2.63 23.19
C PRO A 220 1.60 3.19 23.87
N GLU A 221 0.91 4.12 23.23
CA GLU A 221 -0.31 4.73 23.74
C GLU A 221 -1.44 3.72 23.97
N LEU A 222 -1.53 2.70 23.11
CA LEU A 222 -2.50 1.61 23.28
C LEU A 222 -2.18 0.76 24.51
N VAL A 223 -0.91 0.45 24.75
CA VAL A 223 -0.47 -0.31 25.93
C VAL A 223 -0.74 0.49 27.20
N ASP A 224 -0.34 1.76 27.24
CA ASP A 224 -0.56 2.64 28.39
C ASP A 224 -2.07 2.79 28.70
N ALA A 225 -2.89 2.97 27.68
CA ALA A 225 -4.33 3.06 27.82
C ALA A 225 -4.94 1.74 28.34
N PHE A 226 -4.44 0.59 27.90
CA PHE A 226 -4.88 -0.70 28.37
C PHE A 226 -4.48 -0.96 29.83
N GLU A 227 -3.27 -0.58 30.25
CA GLU A 227 -2.84 -0.65 31.64
C GLU A 227 -3.71 0.24 32.55
N LEU A 228 -4.01 1.46 32.10
CA LEU A 228 -4.92 2.36 32.82
C LEU A 228 -6.34 1.74 32.94
N PHE A 229 -6.86 1.16 31.86
CA PHE A 229 -8.14 0.45 31.87
C PHE A 229 -8.16 -0.68 32.93
N GLN A 230 -7.11 -1.50 32.97
CA GLN A 230 -7.03 -2.60 33.96
C GLN A 230 -6.97 -2.09 35.40
N LYS A 231 -6.28 -0.96 35.66
CA LYS A 231 -6.23 -0.34 36.97
C LYS A 231 -7.60 0.21 37.41
N LEU A 232 -8.33 0.83 36.49
CA LEU A 232 -9.65 1.42 36.77
C LEU A 232 -10.78 0.38 36.84
N HIS A 233 -10.61 -0.75 36.20
CA HIS A 233 -11.62 -1.80 36.06
C HIS A 233 -11.06 -3.17 36.47
N SER A 234 -10.52 -3.26 37.67
CA SER A 234 -9.85 -4.48 38.19
C SER A 234 -10.76 -5.71 38.29
N ASN A 235 -12.07 -5.51 38.32
CA ASN A 235 -13.10 -6.56 38.32
C ASN A 235 -13.40 -7.11 36.92
N ILE A 236 -12.89 -6.49 35.83
CA ILE A 236 -13.12 -6.90 34.46
C ILE A 236 -11.91 -7.71 33.97
N LYS A 237 -12.17 -8.93 33.51
CA LYS A 237 -11.14 -9.74 32.83
C LYS A 237 -10.98 -9.25 31.40
N ALA A 238 -9.94 -8.45 31.17
CA ALA A 238 -9.64 -7.93 29.86
C ALA A 238 -8.29 -8.44 29.33
N LYS A 239 -8.18 -8.57 28.01
CA LYS A 239 -6.95 -8.97 27.30
C LYS A 239 -6.70 -8.04 26.12
N LEU A 240 -5.45 -7.76 25.86
CA LEU A 240 -5.02 -7.00 24.68
C LEU A 240 -4.38 -7.97 23.68
N LEU A 241 -4.95 -8.06 22.48
CA LEU A 241 -4.51 -8.97 21.42
C LEU A 241 -3.91 -8.17 20.26
N PHE A 242 -2.64 -8.45 19.93
CA PHE A 242 -1.97 -7.88 18.77
C PHE A 242 -1.94 -8.88 17.61
N ILE A 243 -2.41 -8.46 16.44
CA ILE A 243 -2.41 -9.23 15.19
C ILE A 243 -1.62 -8.46 14.16
N GLY A 244 -0.39 -8.91 13.86
CA GLY A 244 0.47 -8.25 12.89
C GLY A 244 1.94 -8.58 13.02
N ARG A 245 2.75 -7.94 12.19
CA ARG A 245 4.21 -8.09 12.22
C ARG A 245 4.83 -6.95 13.03
N PHE A 246 5.83 -7.28 13.86
CA PHE A 246 6.71 -6.26 14.44
C PHE A 246 7.51 -5.59 13.32
N ASP A 247 7.60 -4.26 13.37
CA ASP A 247 8.53 -3.54 12.50
C ASP A 247 9.92 -3.63 13.12
N THR A 248 10.77 -4.45 12.51
CA THR A 248 12.15 -4.72 13.02
C THR A 248 13.07 -3.50 12.98
N ARG A 249 12.60 -2.37 12.41
CA ARG A 249 13.35 -1.10 12.39
C ARG A 249 13.09 -0.24 13.62
N GLU A 250 12.12 -0.62 14.44
CA GLU A 250 11.73 0.09 15.65
C GLU A 250 11.93 -0.82 16.86
N TYR A 251 12.70 -0.33 17.82
CA TYR A 251 12.79 -0.95 19.13
C TYR A 251 11.82 -0.23 20.06
N PHE A 252 10.90 -0.98 20.66
CA PHE A 252 10.12 -0.49 21.79
C PHE A 252 11.03 -0.52 23.02
N SER A 253 11.38 0.65 23.55
CA SER A 253 12.14 0.80 24.80
C SER A 253 11.20 0.71 25.99
#